data_3ede187525729b47bf558f8d6d207899
#
_entry.id   3ede187525729b47bf558f8d6d207899
#
_cell.length_a   1.000
_cell.length_b   1.000
_cell.length_c   1.000
_cell.angle_alpha   90.00
_cell.angle_beta   90.00
_cell.angle_gamma   90.00
#
_symmetry.space_group_name_H-M   'P 1'
#
loop_
_entity.id
_entity.type
_entity.pdbx_description
1 polymer ?
#
loop_
_entity_poly.entity_id
_entity_poly.type
_entity_poly.pdbx_seq_one_letter_code
_entity_poly.pdbx_strand_id
1 'polypeptide(L)'
;EMVIRDISITVLDRLERITGQRLPFVQGDIRNTALLETTLRQHGIQAVIHFAGLKAVGESAEKPIDYYANNVQGSISLLQAMQAAQVYTLVFSSSATVYGQPQYLPYDENHPTAAINPYGRTKLHIEEILRDTAASHPAWRIARLRYFNPVGAHPSGLIGELPNGTPHNLMPFIAQVATGQRTHLNIFGNDYDTTDGTGVRDYIHVMDLAHGPLAALNWLPAHPGWE
;
A
#
# COMPACT_ATOMS: atom_id res chain seq x y z
N GLU A 1 3.44 6.57 14.64
CA GLU A 1 3.16 5.68 13.51
C GLU A 1 2.30 4.52 14.01
N MET A 2 1.13 4.36 13.43
CA MET A 2 0.24 3.26 13.79
C MET A 2 0.43 2.15 12.76
N VAL A 3 0.82 0.97 13.21
CA VAL A 3 0.99 -0.16 12.32
C VAL A 3 -0.07 -1.20 12.66
N ILE A 4 -0.85 -1.56 11.66
CA ILE A 4 -1.98 -2.46 11.77
C ILE A 4 -1.68 -3.72 10.95
N ARG A 5 -1.73 -4.86 11.60
CA ARG A 5 -1.61 -6.23 11.07
C ARG A 5 -0.36 -6.56 10.23
N ASP A 6 0.30 -7.64 10.56
CA ASP A 6 1.42 -8.30 9.87
C ASP A 6 2.81 -7.65 9.98
N ILE A 7 3.00 -6.64 10.83
CA ILE A 7 4.37 -6.27 11.18
C ILE A 7 4.88 -7.20 12.27
N SER A 8 5.92 -7.90 11.94
CA SER A 8 6.75 -8.56 12.95
C SER A 8 7.29 -7.47 13.90
N ILE A 9 7.11 -7.65 15.21
CA ILE A 9 7.67 -6.74 16.23
C ILE A 9 9.17 -6.53 16.02
N THR A 10 9.86 -7.52 15.42
CA THR A 10 11.27 -7.43 15.03
C THR A 10 11.58 -6.25 14.07
N VAL A 11 10.61 -5.75 13.31
CA VAL A 11 10.81 -4.55 12.46
C VAL A 11 11.03 -3.31 13.31
N LEU A 12 10.32 -3.17 14.44
CA LEU A 12 10.48 -2.03 15.34
C LEU A 12 11.90 -1.97 15.93
N ASP A 13 12.43 -3.11 16.34
CA ASP A 13 13.81 -3.20 16.85
C ASP A 13 14.84 -2.88 15.76
N ARG A 14 14.59 -3.30 14.51
CA ARG A 14 15.44 -2.98 13.36
C ARG A 14 15.38 -1.49 13.01
N LEU A 15 14.19 -0.88 13.06
CA LEU A 15 14.02 0.56 12.87
C LEU A 15 14.76 1.35 13.94
N GLU A 16 14.64 0.95 15.22
CA GLU A 16 15.38 1.58 16.32
C GLU A 16 16.90 1.50 16.10
N ARG A 17 17.41 0.35 15.62
CA ARG A 17 18.85 0.19 15.28
C ARG A 17 19.29 1.08 14.13
N ILE A 18 18.42 1.36 13.15
CA ILE A 18 18.75 2.20 11.99
C ILE A 18 18.66 3.68 12.35
N THR A 19 17.63 4.08 13.10
CA THR A 19 17.30 5.49 13.34
C THR A 19 17.85 6.02 14.67
N GLY A 20 18.26 5.13 15.57
CA GLY A 20 18.62 5.48 16.95
C GLY A 20 17.42 5.88 17.83
N GLN A 21 16.19 5.74 17.32
CA GLN A 21 14.98 6.15 18.02
C GLN A 21 13.93 5.05 17.97
N ARG A 22 13.29 4.80 19.11
CA ARG A 22 12.13 3.92 19.15
C ARG A 22 10.89 4.65 18.70
N LEU A 23 10.25 4.10 17.66
CA LEU A 23 9.01 4.68 17.15
C LEU A 23 7.83 4.29 18.06
N PRO A 24 6.91 5.22 18.36
CA PRO A 24 5.64 4.89 19.01
C PRO A 24 4.87 3.89 18.15
N PHE A 25 4.38 2.85 18.79
CA PHE A 25 3.63 1.78 18.13
C PHE A 25 2.35 1.48 18.89
N VAL A 26 1.23 1.44 18.16
CA VAL A 26 -0.07 1.02 18.68
C VAL A 26 -0.56 -0.16 17.85
N GLN A 27 -0.71 -1.31 18.48
CA GLN A 27 -1.27 -2.49 17.82
C GLN A 27 -2.79 -2.40 17.81
N GLY A 28 -3.41 -2.61 16.64
CA GLY A 28 -4.86 -2.55 16.49
C GLY A 28 -5.35 -3.03 15.13
N ASP A 29 -6.68 -3.06 14.98
CA ASP A 29 -7.36 -3.34 13.72
C ASP A 29 -7.82 -2.01 13.11
N ILE A 30 -7.58 -1.82 11.81
CA ILE A 30 -7.99 -0.60 11.08
C ILE A 30 -9.51 -0.38 11.11
N ARG A 31 -10.28 -1.42 11.36
CA ARG A 31 -11.74 -1.34 11.49
C ARG A 31 -12.21 -0.84 12.85
N ASN A 32 -11.30 -0.66 13.82
CA ASN A 32 -11.62 -0.14 15.14
C ASN A 32 -11.52 1.39 15.14
N THR A 33 -12.58 2.07 14.70
CA THR A 33 -12.68 3.53 14.61
C THR A 33 -12.34 4.22 15.92
N ALA A 34 -12.80 3.70 17.07
CA ALA A 34 -12.56 4.32 18.37
C ALA A 34 -11.06 4.28 18.76
N LEU A 35 -10.38 3.16 18.50
CA LEU A 35 -8.94 3.07 18.71
C LEU A 35 -8.18 4.04 17.81
N LEU A 36 -8.56 4.11 16.53
CA LEU A 36 -7.96 5.02 15.56
C LEU A 36 -8.10 6.48 16.01
N GLU A 37 -9.31 6.93 16.35
CA GLU A 37 -9.57 8.29 16.83
C GLU A 37 -8.77 8.61 18.08
N THR A 38 -8.79 7.71 19.08
CA THR A 38 -8.03 7.89 20.32
C THR A 38 -6.54 8.05 20.02
N THR A 39 -5.98 7.21 19.17
CA THR A 39 -4.57 7.26 18.78
C THR A 39 -4.21 8.57 18.07
N LEU A 40 -5.04 8.99 17.10
CA LEU A 40 -4.82 10.25 16.38
C LEU A 40 -4.77 11.45 17.33
N ARG A 41 -5.71 11.51 18.29
CA ARG A 41 -5.78 12.59 19.28
C ARG A 41 -4.63 12.54 20.27
N GLN A 42 -4.34 11.38 20.87
CA GLN A 42 -3.32 11.23 21.91
C GLN A 42 -1.92 11.55 21.41
N HIS A 43 -1.62 11.23 20.16
CA HIS A 43 -0.31 11.48 19.56
C HIS A 43 -0.24 12.77 18.76
N GLY A 44 -1.29 13.61 18.75
CA GLY A 44 -1.30 14.88 18.01
C GLY A 44 -1.02 14.70 16.52
N ILE A 45 -1.56 13.64 15.91
CA ILE A 45 -1.30 13.29 14.50
C ILE A 45 -1.90 14.38 13.61
N GLN A 46 -1.12 14.84 12.63
CA GLN A 46 -1.51 15.87 11.67
C GLN A 46 -1.77 15.32 10.27
N ALA A 47 -1.17 14.17 9.94
CA ALA A 47 -1.30 13.53 8.64
C ALA A 47 -1.21 12.01 8.78
N VAL A 48 -1.81 11.29 7.84
CA VAL A 48 -1.81 9.83 7.79
C VAL A 48 -1.25 9.35 6.46
N ILE A 49 -0.37 8.34 6.50
CA ILE A 49 0.00 7.53 5.35
C ILE A 49 -0.68 6.17 5.52
N HIS A 50 -1.60 5.85 4.61
CA HIS A 50 -2.44 4.66 4.70
C HIS A 50 -1.90 3.53 3.82
N PHE A 51 -1.09 2.64 4.39
CA PHE A 51 -0.60 1.42 3.74
C PHE A 51 -1.40 0.17 4.12
N ALA A 52 -2.19 0.22 5.18
CA ALA A 52 -2.89 -0.96 5.69
C ALA A 52 -3.85 -1.55 4.65
N GLY A 53 -3.78 -2.87 4.48
CA GLY A 53 -4.66 -3.59 3.56
C GLY A 53 -4.13 -4.99 3.23
N LEU A 54 -5.04 -5.90 2.95
CA LEU A 54 -4.72 -7.20 2.35
C LEU A 54 -4.34 -6.96 0.89
N LYS A 55 -3.26 -7.62 0.39
CA LYS A 55 -2.67 -7.29 -0.92
C LYS A 55 -2.47 -8.48 -1.87
N ALA A 56 -2.73 -9.70 -1.45
CA ALA A 56 -2.52 -10.89 -2.27
C ALA A 56 -3.64 -11.06 -3.30
N VAL A 57 -3.32 -10.88 -4.58
CA VAL A 57 -4.30 -10.94 -5.69
C VAL A 57 -5.01 -12.28 -5.75
N GLY A 58 -4.27 -13.41 -5.67
CA GLY A 58 -4.84 -14.75 -5.69
C GLY A 58 -5.80 -14.98 -4.52
N GLU A 59 -5.38 -14.69 -3.30
CA GLU A 59 -6.22 -14.83 -2.10
C GLU A 59 -7.48 -13.95 -2.19
N SER A 60 -7.39 -12.78 -2.82
CA SER A 60 -8.55 -11.90 -2.98
C SER A 60 -9.67 -12.55 -3.80
N ALA A 61 -9.32 -13.41 -4.76
CA ALA A 61 -10.31 -14.14 -5.54
C ALA A 61 -10.99 -15.25 -4.73
N GLU A 62 -10.26 -15.86 -3.79
CA GLU A 62 -10.77 -16.91 -2.91
C GLU A 62 -11.59 -16.34 -1.74
N LYS A 63 -11.19 -15.17 -1.21
CA LYS A 63 -11.77 -14.55 0.00
C LYS A 63 -12.18 -13.08 -0.24
N PRO A 64 -13.00 -12.79 -1.24
CA PRO A 64 -13.32 -11.40 -1.63
C PRO A 64 -13.98 -10.60 -0.50
N ILE A 65 -14.84 -11.22 0.30
CA ILE A 65 -15.54 -10.55 1.42
C ILE A 65 -14.54 -10.07 2.47
N ASP A 66 -13.52 -10.87 2.81
CA ASP A 66 -12.49 -10.49 3.77
C ASP A 66 -11.69 -9.27 3.26
N TYR A 67 -11.41 -9.24 1.95
CA TYR A 67 -10.74 -8.12 1.30
C TYR A 67 -11.57 -6.83 1.35
N TYR A 68 -12.86 -6.90 1.05
CA TYR A 68 -13.75 -5.74 1.17
C TYR A 68 -13.89 -5.29 2.63
N ALA A 69 -14.11 -6.21 3.55
CA ALA A 69 -14.25 -5.91 4.97
C ALA A 69 -12.96 -5.30 5.56
N ASN A 70 -11.78 -5.81 5.19
CA ASN A 70 -10.54 -5.27 5.69
C ASN A 70 -10.14 -3.97 5.00
N ASN A 71 -10.15 -3.94 3.67
CA ASN A 71 -9.59 -2.82 2.91
C ASN A 71 -10.59 -1.65 2.83
N VAL A 72 -11.82 -1.91 2.37
CA VAL A 72 -12.80 -0.82 2.16
C VAL A 72 -13.40 -0.38 3.47
N GLN A 73 -13.94 -1.30 4.30
CA GLN A 73 -14.51 -0.93 5.58
C GLN A 73 -13.43 -0.35 6.52
N GLY A 74 -12.21 -0.91 6.51
CA GLY A 74 -11.09 -0.38 7.29
C GLY A 74 -10.72 1.05 6.88
N SER A 75 -10.72 1.36 5.58
CA SER A 75 -10.47 2.73 5.09
C SER A 75 -11.59 3.69 5.50
N ILE A 76 -12.86 3.25 5.45
CA ILE A 76 -14.00 4.05 5.94
C ILE A 76 -13.85 4.34 7.43
N SER A 77 -13.49 3.33 8.24
CA SER A 77 -13.26 3.49 9.68
C SER A 77 -12.13 4.48 9.96
N LEU A 78 -11.06 4.44 9.17
CA LEU A 78 -9.97 5.40 9.26
C LEU A 78 -10.44 6.83 8.94
N LEU A 79 -11.17 7.03 7.86
CA LEU A 79 -11.71 8.34 7.47
C LEU A 79 -12.64 8.91 8.52
N GLN A 80 -13.50 8.09 9.12
CA GLN A 80 -14.37 8.49 10.25
C GLN A 80 -13.55 8.94 11.46
N ALA A 81 -12.52 8.19 11.83
CA ALA A 81 -11.62 8.54 12.92
C ALA A 81 -10.84 9.83 12.64
N MET A 82 -10.33 9.99 11.42
CA MET A 82 -9.61 11.19 10.98
C MET A 82 -10.52 12.42 11.03
N GLN A 83 -11.74 12.31 10.53
CA GLN A 83 -12.72 13.39 10.58
C GLN A 83 -13.06 13.78 12.04
N ALA A 84 -13.32 12.80 12.90
CA ALA A 84 -13.58 13.03 14.32
C ALA A 84 -12.39 13.69 15.02
N ALA A 85 -11.16 13.28 14.70
CA ALA A 85 -9.94 13.87 15.25
C ALA A 85 -9.52 15.19 14.57
N GLN A 86 -10.23 15.65 13.55
CA GLN A 86 -9.91 16.84 12.74
C GLN A 86 -8.55 16.72 12.00
N VAL A 87 -8.20 15.52 11.57
CA VAL A 87 -7.01 15.21 10.77
C VAL A 87 -7.45 15.03 9.31
N TYR A 88 -7.06 15.93 8.43
CA TYR A 88 -7.58 16.01 7.05
C TYR A 88 -6.52 15.76 5.97
N THR A 89 -5.29 15.42 6.34
CA THR A 89 -4.20 15.14 5.39
C THR A 89 -3.97 13.63 5.30
N LEU A 90 -4.13 13.07 4.11
CA LEU A 90 -4.02 11.63 3.86
C LEU A 90 -3.20 11.35 2.60
N VAL A 91 -2.22 10.49 2.70
CA VAL A 91 -1.57 9.83 1.54
C VAL A 91 -2.04 8.38 1.49
N PHE A 92 -2.69 8.00 0.41
CA PHE A 92 -3.22 6.66 0.22
C PHE A 92 -2.34 5.81 -0.69
N SER A 93 -1.94 4.65 -0.19
CA SER A 93 -1.28 3.62 -0.98
C SER A 93 -2.31 2.88 -1.84
N SER A 94 -2.47 3.33 -3.07
CA SER A 94 -3.22 2.63 -4.10
C SER A 94 -2.33 1.61 -4.82
N SER A 95 -2.71 1.18 -6.01
CA SER A 95 -2.00 0.16 -6.76
C SER A 95 -2.25 0.32 -8.26
N ALA A 96 -1.27 0.02 -9.08
CA ALA A 96 -1.44 -0.08 -10.54
C ALA A 96 -2.48 -1.11 -10.97
N THR A 97 -2.87 -2.05 -10.09
CA THR A 97 -3.96 -3.01 -10.36
C THR A 97 -5.32 -2.38 -10.60
N VAL A 98 -5.51 -1.10 -10.27
CA VAL A 98 -6.73 -0.34 -10.57
C VAL A 98 -6.93 -0.11 -12.06
N TYR A 99 -5.85 -0.07 -12.85
CA TYR A 99 -5.91 0.14 -14.29
C TYR A 99 -6.52 -1.06 -15.04
N GLY A 100 -6.28 -2.29 -14.55
CA GLY A 100 -6.74 -3.52 -15.22
C GLY A 100 -5.98 -3.83 -16.49
N GLN A 101 -6.68 -4.21 -17.55
CA GLN A 101 -6.09 -4.45 -18.87
C GLN A 101 -5.70 -3.13 -19.54
N PRO A 102 -4.48 -3.02 -20.11
CA PRO A 102 -4.05 -1.77 -20.74
C PRO A 102 -4.88 -1.46 -21.99
N GLN A 103 -5.35 -0.22 -22.09
CA GLN A 103 -5.93 0.31 -23.32
C GLN A 103 -4.86 0.99 -24.18
N TYR A 104 -3.81 1.49 -23.54
CA TYR A 104 -2.58 2.02 -24.15
C TYR A 104 -1.42 1.90 -23.17
N LEU A 105 -0.20 1.96 -23.67
CA LEU A 105 1.04 1.93 -22.90
C LEU A 105 1.96 3.10 -23.33
N PRO A 106 2.78 3.63 -22.40
CA PRO A 106 2.82 3.32 -20.97
C PRO A 106 1.55 3.79 -20.23
N TYR A 107 1.28 3.24 -19.05
CA TYR A 107 0.25 3.76 -18.16
C TYR A 107 0.63 5.18 -17.70
N ASP A 108 -0.35 6.07 -17.69
CA ASP A 108 -0.30 7.39 -17.06
C ASP A 108 -1.50 7.58 -16.12
N GLU A 109 -1.59 8.73 -15.47
CA GLU A 109 -2.66 9.04 -14.51
C GLU A 109 -4.03 9.22 -15.18
N ASN A 110 -4.07 9.47 -16.51
CA ASN A 110 -5.30 9.61 -17.29
C ASN A 110 -5.82 8.27 -17.82
N HIS A 111 -5.02 7.20 -17.71
CA HIS A 111 -5.45 5.88 -18.17
C HIS A 111 -6.73 5.45 -17.45
N PRO A 112 -7.75 4.95 -18.16
CA PRO A 112 -8.99 4.45 -17.55
C PRO A 112 -8.73 3.38 -16.51
N THR A 113 -9.53 3.38 -15.45
CA THR A 113 -9.45 2.39 -14.38
C THR A 113 -10.54 1.34 -14.53
N ALA A 114 -10.16 0.06 -14.57
CA ALA A 114 -11.04 -1.08 -14.75
C ALA A 114 -10.47 -2.33 -14.06
N ALA A 115 -10.38 -2.31 -12.73
CA ALA A 115 -9.78 -3.39 -11.95
C ALA A 115 -10.44 -4.75 -12.24
N ILE A 116 -9.64 -5.78 -12.56
CA ILE A 116 -10.10 -7.10 -12.97
C ILE A 116 -10.13 -8.14 -11.84
N ASN A 117 -9.60 -7.82 -10.67
CA ASN A 117 -9.60 -8.71 -9.51
C ASN A 117 -10.12 -8.01 -8.25
N PRO A 118 -10.55 -8.76 -7.21
CA PRO A 118 -11.13 -8.16 -6.01
C PRO A 118 -10.19 -7.23 -5.27
N TYR A 119 -8.90 -7.54 -5.17
CA TYR A 119 -7.92 -6.64 -4.56
C TYR A 119 -7.86 -5.29 -5.28
N GLY A 120 -7.69 -5.29 -6.60
CA GLY A 120 -7.70 -4.06 -7.40
C GLY A 120 -9.01 -3.28 -7.26
N ARG A 121 -10.16 -3.98 -7.22
CA ARG A 121 -11.46 -3.34 -6.98
C ARG A 121 -11.54 -2.69 -5.61
N THR A 122 -11.01 -3.32 -4.53
CA THR A 122 -10.99 -2.66 -3.22
C THR A 122 -10.19 -1.36 -3.25
N LYS A 123 -9.05 -1.33 -3.95
CA LYS A 123 -8.24 -0.11 -4.12
C LYS A 123 -9.00 0.95 -4.92
N LEU A 124 -9.63 0.58 -6.02
CA LEU A 124 -10.43 1.50 -6.85
C LEU A 124 -11.62 2.08 -6.07
N HIS A 125 -12.38 1.26 -5.35
CA HIS A 125 -13.49 1.74 -4.52
C HIS A 125 -13.01 2.72 -3.44
N ILE A 126 -11.84 2.46 -2.83
CA ILE A 126 -11.26 3.41 -1.87
C ILE A 126 -10.89 4.72 -2.56
N GLU A 127 -10.30 4.70 -3.76
CA GLU A 127 -10.01 5.92 -4.52
C GLU A 127 -11.28 6.75 -4.77
N GLU A 128 -12.40 6.10 -5.13
CA GLU A 128 -13.68 6.77 -5.34
C GLU A 128 -14.22 7.38 -4.04
N ILE A 129 -14.19 6.62 -2.94
CA ILE A 129 -14.59 7.11 -1.61
C ILE A 129 -13.75 8.32 -1.20
N LEU A 130 -12.44 8.26 -1.41
CA LEU A 130 -11.52 9.35 -1.08
C LEU A 130 -11.79 10.61 -1.91
N ARG A 131 -12.08 10.46 -3.20
CA ARG A 131 -12.46 11.57 -4.07
C ARG A 131 -13.73 12.26 -3.58
N ASP A 132 -14.78 11.49 -3.27
CA ASP A 132 -16.03 12.03 -2.76
C ASP A 132 -15.84 12.68 -1.37
N THR A 133 -14.99 12.08 -0.52
CA THR A 133 -14.62 12.64 0.78
C THR A 133 -13.91 13.99 0.63
N ALA A 134 -12.95 14.10 -0.30
CA ALA A 134 -12.25 15.35 -0.57
C ALA A 134 -13.20 16.44 -1.09
N ALA A 135 -14.16 16.08 -1.94
CA ALA A 135 -15.16 17.00 -2.46
C ALA A 135 -16.15 17.48 -1.38
N SER A 136 -16.38 16.67 -0.35
CA SER A 136 -17.38 16.96 0.70
C SER A 136 -16.95 18.07 1.68
N HIS A 137 -15.65 18.30 1.86
CA HIS A 137 -15.15 19.26 2.84
C HIS A 137 -13.78 19.85 2.45
N PRO A 138 -13.62 21.18 2.38
CA PRO A 138 -12.43 21.84 1.84
C PRO A 138 -11.14 21.70 2.67
N ALA A 139 -11.23 21.16 3.89
CA ALA A 139 -10.03 20.88 4.69
C ALA A 139 -9.28 19.64 4.22
N TRP A 140 -9.93 18.72 3.52
CA TRP A 140 -9.27 17.50 3.05
C TRP A 140 -8.16 17.79 2.04
N ARG A 141 -7.06 17.10 2.24
CA ARG A 141 -5.87 17.07 1.38
C ARG A 141 -5.48 15.62 1.21
N ILE A 142 -5.78 15.06 0.04
CA ILE A 142 -5.64 13.63 -0.19
C ILE A 142 -4.78 13.42 -1.44
N ALA A 143 -3.69 12.66 -1.31
CA ALA A 143 -2.92 12.14 -2.43
C ALA A 143 -3.07 10.63 -2.52
N ARG A 144 -3.25 10.11 -3.73
CA ARG A 144 -3.21 8.69 -4.05
C ARG A 144 -1.94 8.36 -4.80
N LEU A 145 -1.26 7.29 -4.41
CA LEU A 145 -0.07 6.82 -5.09
C LEU A 145 -0.33 5.41 -5.62
N ARG A 146 -0.37 5.25 -6.94
CA ARG A 146 -0.60 3.97 -7.62
C ARG A 146 0.74 3.28 -7.86
N TYR A 147 1.12 2.42 -6.94
CA TYR A 147 2.39 1.70 -7.01
C TYR A 147 2.33 0.54 -8.00
N PHE A 148 3.43 0.37 -8.75
CA PHE A 148 3.73 -0.84 -9.50
C PHE A 148 4.38 -1.88 -8.57
N ASN A 149 5.50 -2.50 -8.95
CA ASN A 149 6.06 -3.61 -8.20
C ASN A 149 7.26 -3.13 -7.36
N PRO A 150 7.11 -2.93 -6.05
CA PRO A 150 8.22 -2.54 -5.21
C PRO A 150 9.18 -3.72 -5.04
N VAL A 151 10.49 -3.44 -5.13
CA VAL A 151 11.57 -4.42 -4.98
C VAL A 151 12.73 -3.81 -4.20
N GLY A 152 13.66 -4.64 -3.76
CA GLY A 152 14.87 -4.21 -3.07
C GLY A 152 14.72 -4.18 -1.55
N ALA A 153 15.74 -3.62 -0.91
CA ALA A 153 15.86 -3.59 0.54
C ALA A 153 16.53 -2.29 1.00
N HIS A 154 16.42 -1.98 2.28
CA HIS A 154 17.15 -0.87 2.88
C HIS A 154 18.67 -1.12 2.84
N PRO A 155 19.51 -0.11 2.55
CA PRO A 155 20.97 -0.27 2.43
C PRO A 155 21.67 -0.88 3.65
N SER A 156 21.07 -0.77 4.85
CA SER A 156 21.60 -1.42 6.07
C SER A 156 21.54 -2.94 6.04
N GLY A 157 20.78 -3.56 5.11
CA GLY A 157 20.49 -5.00 5.10
C GLY A 157 19.56 -5.49 6.23
N LEU A 158 19.06 -4.58 7.08
CA LEU A 158 18.21 -4.95 8.23
C LEU A 158 16.73 -5.04 7.87
N ILE A 159 16.29 -4.31 6.84
CA ILE A 159 14.89 -4.28 6.40
C ILE A 159 14.84 -4.63 4.92
N GLY A 160 13.98 -5.59 4.58
CA GLY A 160 13.73 -6.06 3.24
C GLY A 160 12.42 -6.83 3.18
N GLU A 161 12.10 -7.44 2.05
CA GLU A 161 10.90 -8.24 1.88
C GLU A 161 11.09 -9.64 2.48
N LEU A 162 10.33 -9.94 3.52
CA LEU A 162 10.28 -11.27 4.14
C LEU A 162 8.80 -11.70 4.23
N PRO A 163 8.29 -12.39 3.20
CA PRO A 163 6.90 -12.82 3.20
C PRO A 163 6.62 -13.90 4.24
N ASN A 164 5.46 -13.81 4.90
CA ASN A 164 4.96 -14.87 5.76
C ASN A 164 4.38 -16.01 4.88
N GLY A 165 5.03 -17.17 4.88
CA GLY A 165 4.63 -18.33 4.06
C GLY A 165 5.19 -18.29 2.63
N THR A 166 4.41 -18.82 1.68
CA THR A 166 4.83 -18.86 0.27
C THR A 166 4.82 -17.45 -0.33
N PRO A 167 5.92 -17.00 -0.96
CA PRO A 167 5.94 -15.72 -1.66
C PRO A 167 4.88 -15.64 -2.76
N HIS A 168 4.36 -14.43 -3.00
CA HIS A 168 3.44 -14.15 -4.12
C HIS A 168 4.06 -13.23 -5.18
N ASN A 169 5.25 -12.69 -4.91
CA ASN A 169 5.98 -11.80 -5.81
C ASN A 169 7.24 -12.49 -6.35
N LEU A 170 7.70 -12.08 -7.53
CA LEU A 170 8.84 -12.68 -8.22
C LEU A 170 10.15 -12.56 -7.42
N MET A 171 10.47 -11.36 -6.91
CA MET A 171 11.78 -11.10 -6.30
C MET A 171 12.08 -11.96 -5.06
N PRO A 172 11.14 -12.22 -4.12
CA PRO A 172 11.38 -13.19 -3.05
C PRO A 172 11.68 -14.61 -3.55
N PHE A 173 11.05 -15.06 -4.64
CA PHE A 173 11.39 -16.36 -5.24
C PHE A 173 12.81 -16.39 -5.77
N ILE A 174 13.21 -15.34 -6.49
CA ILE A 174 14.58 -15.20 -7.02
C ILE A 174 15.58 -15.20 -5.84
N ALA A 175 15.33 -14.44 -4.79
CA ALA A 175 16.18 -14.39 -3.60
C ALA A 175 16.30 -15.76 -2.91
N GLN A 176 15.21 -16.52 -2.81
CA GLN A 176 15.23 -17.88 -2.26
C GLN A 176 16.03 -18.87 -3.11
N VAL A 177 16.02 -18.72 -4.42
CA VAL A 177 16.89 -19.52 -5.31
C VAL A 177 18.34 -19.11 -5.15
N ALA A 178 18.64 -17.81 -5.17
CA ALA A 178 19.99 -17.30 -5.02
C ALA A 178 20.65 -17.67 -3.68
N THR A 179 19.85 -17.80 -2.62
CA THR A 179 20.32 -18.22 -1.28
C THR A 179 20.28 -19.74 -1.05
N GLY A 180 19.92 -20.52 -2.06
CA GLY A 180 19.84 -21.99 -1.96
C GLY A 180 18.63 -22.53 -1.18
N GLN A 181 17.68 -21.70 -0.81
CA GLN A 181 16.44 -22.13 -0.17
C GLN A 181 15.49 -22.85 -1.15
N ARG A 182 15.64 -22.58 -2.44
CA ARG A 182 14.95 -23.24 -3.55
C ARG A 182 15.95 -23.68 -4.61
N THR A 183 15.64 -24.77 -5.30
CA THR A 183 16.52 -25.34 -6.32
C THR A 183 16.37 -24.64 -7.65
N HIS A 184 15.20 -24.09 -7.97
CA HIS A 184 14.88 -23.46 -9.26
C HIS A 184 13.74 -22.44 -9.12
N LEU A 185 13.65 -21.58 -10.12
CA LEU A 185 12.54 -20.68 -10.36
C LEU A 185 11.59 -21.29 -11.39
N ASN A 186 10.30 -21.36 -11.10
CA ASN A 186 9.29 -21.79 -12.06
C ASN A 186 8.86 -20.64 -12.96
N ILE A 187 8.78 -20.89 -14.25
CA ILE A 187 8.17 -20.00 -15.25
C ILE A 187 6.80 -20.59 -15.60
N PHE A 188 5.73 -19.82 -15.38
CA PHE A 188 4.35 -20.23 -15.61
C PHE A 188 3.84 -19.62 -16.93
N GLY A 189 4.01 -20.38 -18.01
CA GLY A 189 3.62 -19.94 -19.35
C GLY A 189 4.68 -19.08 -20.05
N ASN A 190 4.59 -19.09 -21.39
CA ASN A 190 5.45 -18.33 -22.28
C ASN A 190 4.68 -17.87 -23.54
N ASP A 191 3.37 -17.64 -23.37
CA ASP A 191 2.40 -17.37 -24.44
C ASP A 191 1.77 -15.97 -24.31
N TYR A 192 2.33 -15.08 -23.47
CA TYR A 192 1.95 -13.68 -23.45
C TYR A 192 2.42 -12.97 -24.72
N ASP A 193 1.66 -11.96 -25.16
CA ASP A 193 2.02 -11.08 -26.27
C ASP A 193 3.14 -10.10 -25.86
N THR A 194 4.34 -10.62 -25.66
CA THR A 194 5.55 -9.92 -25.23
C THR A 194 6.76 -10.49 -25.96
N THR A 195 7.88 -9.78 -25.93
CA THR A 195 9.10 -10.17 -26.69
C THR A 195 9.59 -11.59 -26.39
N ASP A 196 9.45 -12.03 -25.13
CA ASP A 196 9.91 -13.35 -24.65
C ASP A 196 8.77 -14.27 -24.23
N GLY A 197 7.52 -13.87 -24.45
CA GLY A 197 6.32 -14.62 -24.07
C GLY A 197 6.02 -14.59 -22.57
N THR A 198 6.80 -13.88 -21.75
CA THR A 198 6.55 -13.76 -20.32
C THR A 198 5.91 -12.42 -19.95
N GLY A 199 5.38 -12.30 -18.74
CA GLY A 199 4.74 -11.07 -18.30
C GLY A 199 5.73 -9.95 -18.02
N VAL A 200 5.63 -8.84 -18.74
CA VAL A 200 6.39 -7.60 -18.48
C VAL A 200 5.89 -6.94 -17.21
N ARG A 201 6.81 -6.44 -16.38
CA ARG A 201 6.51 -5.73 -15.14
C ARG A 201 7.40 -4.50 -15.00
N ASP A 202 6.84 -3.46 -14.43
CA ASP A 202 7.57 -2.26 -14.02
C ASP A 202 7.95 -2.37 -12.54
N TYR A 203 9.20 -2.11 -12.23
CA TYR A 203 9.76 -2.24 -10.88
C TYR A 203 10.25 -0.89 -10.36
N ILE A 204 9.96 -0.61 -9.09
CA ILE A 204 10.46 0.56 -8.38
C ILE A 204 11.26 0.11 -7.16
N HIS A 205 12.42 0.71 -6.91
CA HIS A 205 13.17 0.38 -5.70
C HIS A 205 12.38 0.87 -4.46
N VAL A 206 12.31 0.03 -3.42
CA VAL A 206 11.50 0.29 -2.23
C VAL A 206 11.87 1.61 -1.52
N MET A 207 13.14 2.04 -1.62
CA MET A 207 13.56 3.33 -1.06
C MET A 207 12.99 4.52 -1.85
N ASP A 208 12.95 4.44 -3.18
CA ASP A 208 12.33 5.47 -4.02
C ASP A 208 10.83 5.51 -3.80
N LEU A 209 10.20 4.32 -3.70
CA LEU A 209 8.80 4.24 -3.31
C LEU A 209 8.54 4.91 -1.96
N ALA A 210 9.41 4.71 -0.96
CA ALA A 210 9.25 5.32 0.36
C ALA A 210 9.39 6.85 0.35
N HIS A 211 10.16 7.41 -0.59
CA HIS A 211 10.25 8.86 -0.80
C HIS A 211 8.95 9.46 -1.37
N GLY A 212 8.19 8.70 -2.16
CA GLY A 212 6.94 9.16 -2.76
C GLY A 212 5.91 9.69 -1.74
N PRO A 213 5.51 8.92 -0.71
CA PRO A 213 4.61 9.41 0.34
C PRO A 213 5.13 10.63 1.09
N LEU A 214 6.45 10.72 1.33
CA LEU A 214 7.05 11.89 1.98
C LEU A 214 6.96 13.12 1.08
N ALA A 215 7.24 12.97 -0.22
CA ALA A 215 7.08 14.05 -1.19
C ALA A 215 5.61 14.50 -1.28
N ALA A 216 4.67 13.56 -1.31
CA ALA A 216 3.24 13.86 -1.31
C ALA A 216 2.82 14.63 -0.03
N LEU A 217 3.28 14.22 1.16
CA LEU A 217 3.00 14.95 2.40
C LEU A 217 3.51 16.39 2.37
N ASN A 218 4.69 16.63 1.78
CA ASN A 218 5.25 17.97 1.64
C ASN A 218 4.53 18.82 0.58
N TRP A 219 3.92 18.18 -0.40
CA TRP A 219 3.21 18.84 -1.51
C TRP A 219 1.78 19.23 -1.13
N LEU A 220 1.05 18.37 -0.41
CA LEU A 220 -0.37 18.52 -0.06
C LEU A 220 -0.74 19.83 0.64
N PRO A 221 0.09 20.45 1.53
CA PRO A 221 -0.30 21.71 2.19
C PRO A 221 -0.59 22.86 1.22
N ALA A 222 0.09 22.89 0.06
CA ALA A 222 -0.12 23.91 -0.98
C ALA A 222 -1.20 23.51 -1.99
N HIS A 223 -1.69 22.26 -1.97
CA HIS A 223 -2.59 21.69 -2.96
C HIS A 223 -3.79 21.00 -2.27
N PRO A 224 -4.82 21.76 -1.87
CA PRO A 224 -5.99 21.19 -1.21
C PRO A 224 -6.85 20.39 -2.19
N GLY A 225 -7.56 19.40 -1.65
CA GLY A 225 -8.49 18.57 -2.40
C GLY A 225 -7.96 17.17 -2.67
N TRP A 226 -8.14 16.71 -3.89
CA TRP A 226 -7.88 15.37 -4.37
C TRP A 226 -6.84 15.36 -5.51
N GLU A 227 -5.81 14.53 -5.36
CA GLU A 227 -4.76 14.33 -6.36
C GLU A 227 -4.39 12.82 -6.51
#